data_02227945d7700dc2ab8ebde6a93599d7
#
_entry.id   02227945d7700dc2ab8ebde6a93599d7
#
_cell.length_a   1.000
_cell.length_b   1.000
_cell.length_c   1.000
_cell.angle_alpha   90.00
_cell.angle_beta   90.00
_cell.angle_gamma   90.00
#
_symmetry.space_group_name_H-M   'P 1'
#
loop_
_entity.id
_entity.type
_entity.pdbx_description
1 polymer ?
#
loop_
_entity_poly.entity_id
_entity_poly.type
_entity_poly.pdbx_seq_one_letter_code
_entity_poly.pdbx_strand_id
1 'polypeptide(L)'
;TFSDDMDGLRKVPDNIPNKEILEKNLHKPLTSVPDPFKKCESFGQHNNEMLKKFLDEFKFNYIFKSSTETYKKGLFNEALLLVLEQYEKINEVILPTLGKERQKTYSPFLPICPDTGKVLEVPVIEIKKKEGKIIYQNGDQKIETEIIDGKCKLQWKVDWAMRWYAFDVDYEMYGKDLIESAILSSKICQILGKKSPNGFAYEMFLDEKGEKISKSKGNGITIEEWLKYASPESLSLY
;
A
#
# COMPACT_ATOMS: atom_id res chain seq x y z
N THR A 1 -8.64 -7.21 7.58
CA THR A 1 -7.58 -6.19 7.73
C THR A 1 -6.43 -6.51 6.78
N PHE A 2 -6.00 -5.53 5.98
CA PHE A 2 -4.89 -5.66 5.03
C PHE A 2 -3.77 -4.70 5.41
N SER A 3 -2.53 -5.19 5.50
CA SER A 3 -1.36 -4.38 5.81
C SER A 3 -0.56 -4.08 4.55
N ASP A 4 -0.21 -2.81 4.33
CA ASP A 4 0.61 -2.33 3.20
C ASP A 4 2.12 -2.53 3.45
N ASP A 5 2.50 -3.62 4.09
CA ASP A 5 3.87 -3.93 4.52
C ASP A 5 4.86 -4.19 3.37
N MET A 6 4.38 -4.30 2.13
CA MET A 6 5.21 -4.35 0.92
C MET A 6 5.54 -2.94 0.37
N ASP A 7 4.99 -1.89 0.94
CA ASP A 7 5.33 -0.53 0.54
C ASP A 7 6.79 -0.21 0.83
N GLY A 8 7.42 0.48 -0.12
CA GLY A 8 8.79 0.96 0.06
C GLY A 8 8.86 2.05 1.14
N LEU A 9 9.83 1.94 2.03
CA LEU A 9 10.11 2.95 3.06
C LEU A 9 10.48 4.28 2.40
N ARG A 10 9.56 5.25 2.34
CA ARG A 10 9.75 6.52 1.61
C ARG A 10 10.54 7.56 2.39
N LYS A 11 10.41 7.58 3.71
CA LYS A 11 11.08 8.52 4.60
C LYS A 11 11.28 7.92 5.99
N VAL A 12 12.25 8.43 6.70
CA VAL A 12 12.51 8.07 8.10
C VAL A 12 11.66 8.97 9.00
N PRO A 13 10.84 8.42 9.91
CA PRO A 13 10.10 9.21 10.90
C PRO A 13 11.06 9.90 11.90
N ASP A 14 10.67 11.09 12.40
CA ASP A 14 11.52 11.89 13.28
C ASP A 14 11.67 11.31 14.70
N ASN A 15 10.69 10.58 15.17
CA ASN A 15 10.60 10.07 16.55
C ASN A 15 10.88 8.56 16.67
N ILE A 16 11.75 8.01 15.82
CA ILE A 16 12.08 6.58 15.81
C ILE A 16 13.53 6.35 16.29
N PRO A 17 13.82 5.28 17.04
CA PRO A 17 15.19 4.92 17.42
C PRO A 17 15.99 4.38 16.23
N ASN A 18 17.30 4.39 16.32
CA ASN A 18 18.22 3.78 15.33
C ASN A 18 17.89 4.20 13.87
N LYS A 19 17.70 5.50 13.64
CA LYS A 19 17.32 6.08 12.33
C LYS A 19 18.23 5.63 11.20
N GLU A 20 19.50 5.46 11.46
CA GLU A 20 20.51 5.01 10.50
C GLU A 20 20.19 3.66 9.86
N ILE A 21 19.43 2.79 10.56
CA ILE A 21 18.95 1.51 10.00
C ILE A 21 17.95 1.80 8.91
N LEU A 22 17.04 2.73 9.14
CA LEU A 22 16.00 3.09 8.18
C LEU A 22 16.57 3.84 6.98
N GLU A 23 17.50 4.78 7.21
CA GLU A 23 18.16 5.56 6.16
C GLU A 23 18.88 4.67 5.15
N LYS A 24 19.59 3.64 5.62
CA LYS A 24 20.28 2.65 4.77
C LYS A 24 19.32 1.76 3.97
N ASN A 25 18.06 1.68 4.38
CA ASN A 25 17.06 0.79 3.79
C ASN A 25 15.90 1.54 3.12
N LEU A 26 16.08 2.82 2.80
CA LEU A 26 15.07 3.59 2.05
C LEU A 26 14.68 2.88 0.74
N HIS A 27 13.40 2.96 0.44
CA HIS A 27 12.74 2.35 -0.72
C HIS A 27 12.61 0.82 -0.70
N LYS A 28 13.17 0.11 0.29
CA LYS A 28 12.88 -1.33 0.44
C LYS A 28 11.48 -1.55 1.02
N PRO A 29 10.80 -2.67 0.69
CA PRO A 29 9.58 -3.08 1.38
C PRO A 29 9.76 -3.05 2.89
N LEU A 30 8.76 -2.62 3.64
CA LEU A 30 8.85 -2.54 5.11
C LEU A 30 9.22 -3.88 5.75
N THR A 31 8.81 -5.00 5.15
CA THR A 31 9.18 -6.37 5.56
C THR A 31 10.63 -6.74 5.27
N SER A 32 11.35 -5.94 4.47
CA SER A 32 12.77 -6.10 4.17
C SER A 32 13.65 -5.07 4.90
N VAL A 33 13.05 -4.19 5.70
CA VAL A 33 13.74 -3.19 6.53
C VAL A 33 13.92 -3.77 7.92
N PRO A 34 15.15 -3.89 8.48
CA PRO A 34 15.34 -4.35 9.85
C PRO A 34 14.60 -3.48 10.86
N ASP A 35 14.07 -4.08 11.91
CA ASP A 35 13.30 -3.37 12.94
C ASP A 35 14.17 -2.38 13.71
N PRO A 36 13.91 -1.06 13.66
CA PRO A 36 14.68 -0.07 14.42
C PRO A 36 14.48 -0.19 15.93
N PHE A 37 13.41 -0.85 16.39
CA PHE A 37 13.15 -1.13 17.81
C PHE A 37 13.82 -2.42 18.29
N LYS A 38 14.36 -3.25 17.39
CA LYS A 38 15.02 -4.53 17.68
C LYS A 38 14.12 -5.54 18.42
N LYS A 39 12.82 -5.50 18.20
CA LYS A 39 11.81 -6.39 18.80
C LYS A 39 11.34 -7.48 17.84
N CYS A 40 11.42 -7.21 16.55
CA CYS A 40 11.00 -8.09 15.46
C CYS A 40 12.10 -8.22 14.41
N GLU A 41 11.94 -9.11 13.45
CA GLU A 41 12.90 -9.28 12.35
C GLU A 41 12.90 -8.07 11.41
N SER A 42 11.71 -7.50 11.17
CA SER A 42 11.55 -6.37 10.27
C SER A 42 10.63 -5.28 10.83
N PHE A 43 10.78 -4.07 10.29
CA PHE A 43 9.92 -2.94 10.61
C PHE A 43 8.47 -3.18 10.16
N GLY A 44 8.27 -3.89 9.03
CA GLY A 44 6.94 -4.33 8.60
C GLY A 44 6.30 -5.28 9.62
N GLN A 45 7.05 -6.28 10.12
CA GLN A 45 6.56 -7.20 11.13
C GLN A 45 6.23 -6.47 12.45
N HIS A 46 7.09 -5.54 12.90
CA HIS A 46 6.84 -4.73 14.08
C HIS A 46 5.49 -4.00 13.99
N ASN A 47 5.26 -3.30 12.87
CA ASN A 47 4.01 -2.58 12.64
C ASN A 47 2.80 -3.54 12.58
N ASN A 48 2.95 -4.69 11.95
CA ASN A 48 1.91 -5.71 11.87
C ASN A 48 1.53 -6.27 13.25
N GLU A 49 2.51 -6.55 14.11
CA GLU A 49 2.26 -7.03 15.46
C GLU A 49 1.58 -5.96 16.33
N MET A 50 1.96 -4.68 16.18
CA MET A 50 1.28 -3.58 16.86
C MET A 50 -0.17 -3.46 16.42
N LEU A 51 -0.44 -3.58 15.12
CA LEU A 51 -1.82 -3.53 14.59
C LEU A 51 -2.66 -4.72 15.07
N LYS A 52 -2.12 -5.94 15.04
CA LYS A 52 -2.80 -7.13 15.57
C LYS A 52 -3.11 -6.98 17.05
N LYS A 53 -2.13 -6.57 17.85
CA LYS A 53 -2.32 -6.33 19.29
C LYS A 53 -3.48 -5.36 19.54
N PHE A 54 -3.55 -4.26 18.79
CA PHE A 54 -4.66 -3.32 18.88
C PHE A 54 -6.00 -3.97 18.55
N LEU A 55 -6.09 -4.70 17.44
CA LEU A 55 -7.34 -5.36 17.03
C LEU A 55 -7.79 -6.41 18.06
N ASP A 56 -6.84 -7.15 18.64
CA ASP A 56 -7.10 -8.16 19.66
C ASP A 56 -7.57 -7.53 21.00
N GLU A 57 -6.96 -6.41 21.41
CA GLU A 57 -7.33 -5.66 22.61
C GLU A 57 -8.77 -5.14 22.54
N PHE A 58 -9.18 -4.71 21.34
CA PHE A 58 -10.57 -4.30 21.08
C PHE A 58 -11.50 -5.46 20.70
N LYS A 59 -11.01 -6.70 20.73
CA LYS A 59 -11.77 -7.92 20.46
C LYS A 59 -12.45 -7.92 19.08
N PHE A 60 -11.84 -7.28 18.09
CA PHE A 60 -12.32 -7.34 16.72
C PHE A 60 -12.14 -8.76 16.16
N ASN A 61 -13.18 -9.25 15.47
CA ASN A 61 -13.05 -10.46 14.67
C ASN A 61 -12.53 -10.08 13.27
N TYR A 62 -11.32 -10.50 12.93
CA TYR A 62 -10.68 -10.10 11.67
C TYR A 62 -9.83 -11.22 11.08
N ILE A 63 -9.62 -11.15 9.77
CA ILE A 63 -8.60 -11.92 9.05
C ILE A 63 -7.47 -10.95 8.69
N PHE A 64 -6.27 -11.19 9.20
CA PHE A 64 -5.10 -10.38 8.87
C PHE A 64 -4.44 -10.88 7.58
N LYS A 65 -4.14 -9.95 6.68
CA LYS A 65 -3.39 -10.21 5.44
C LYS A 65 -2.22 -9.26 5.31
N SER A 66 -1.02 -9.82 5.16
CA SER A 66 0.19 -9.09 4.78
C SER A 66 0.21 -8.91 3.26
N SER A 67 0.46 -7.71 2.78
CA SER A 67 0.67 -7.44 1.35
C SER A 67 1.84 -8.27 0.82
N THR A 68 2.99 -8.21 1.49
CA THR A 68 4.20 -8.95 1.10
C THR A 68 3.94 -10.45 0.97
N GLU A 69 3.27 -11.05 1.95
CA GLU A 69 2.95 -12.49 1.89
C GLU A 69 1.97 -12.81 0.77
N THR A 70 0.95 -11.97 0.59
CA THR A 70 -0.08 -12.17 -0.43
C THR A 70 0.53 -12.14 -1.84
N TYR A 71 1.40 -11.16 -2.10
CA TYR A 71 2.14 -11.08 -3.36
C TYR A 71 3.09 -12.27 -3.56
N LYS A 72 3.93 -12.59 -2.55
CA LYS A 72 4.93 -13.67 -2.65
C LYS A 72 4.32 -15.08 -2.73
N LYS A 73 3.17 -15.30 -2.11
CA LYS A 73 2.43 -16.58 -2.20
C LYS A 73 1.63 -16.70 -3.52
N GLY A 74 1.71 -15.73 -4.41
CA GLY A 74 1.04 -15.73 -5.70
C GLY A 74 -0.47 -15.54 -5.66
N LEU A 75 -1.04 -15.12 -4.52
CA LEU A 75 -2.49 -14.94 -4.38
C LEU A 75 -3.04 -13.80 -5.26
N PHE A 76 -2.16 -12.93 -5.74
CA PHE A 76 -2.49 -11.87 -6.69
C PHE A 76 -2.08 -12.18 -8.14
N ASN A 77 -1.47 -13.33 -8.43
CA ASN A 77 -0.87 -13.60 -9.75
C ASN A 77 -1.88 -13.47 -10.89
N GLU A 78 -3.07 -14.06 -10.76
CA GLU A 78 -4.13 -13.95 -11.76
C GLU A 78 -4.56 -12.49 -11.96
N ALA A 79 -4.78 -11.76 -10.88
CA ALA A 79 -5.18 -10.35 -10.93
C ALA A 79 -4.07 -9.45 -11.51
N LEU A 80 -2.80 -9.73 -11.20
CA LEU A 80 -1.64 -9.01 -11.77
C LEU A 80 -1.54 -9.22 -13.28
N LEU A 81 -1.73 -10.44 -13.76
CA LEU A 81 -1.76 -10.73 -15.20
C LEU A 81 -2.92 -10.01 -15.89
N LEU A 82 -4.08 -9.93 -15.24
CA LEU A 82 -5.21 -9.17 -15.76
C LEU A 82 -4.92 -7.65 -15.79
N VAL A 83 -4.25 -7.10 -14.76
CA VAL A 83 -3.79 -5.69 -14.77
C VAL A 83 -2.84 -5.46 -15.93
N LEU A 84 -1.93 -6.39 -16.21
CA LEU A 84 -1.02 -6.30 -17.36
C LEU A 84 -1.78 -6.35 -18.69
N GLU A 85 -2.78 -7.20 -18.81
CA GLU A 85 -3.65 -7.29 -19.99
C GLU A 85 -4.40 -5.97 -20.25
N GLN A 86 -4.91 -5.34 -19.19
CA GLN A 86 -5.69 -4.10 -19.25
C GLN A 86 -4.83 -2.83 -19.08
N TYR A 87 -3.51 -2.94 -19.23
CA TYR A 87 -2.55 -1.87 -18.94
C TYR A 87 -2.90 -0.53 -19.58
N GLU A 88 -3.24 -0.52 -20.87
CA GLU A 88 -3.56 0.71 -21.59
C GLU A 88 -4.82 1.37 -21.07
N LYS A 89 -5.89 0.59 -20.82
CA LYS A 89 -7.16 1.10 -20.28
C LYS A 89 -7.00 1.65 -18.87
N ILE A 90 -6.15 1.02 -18.05
CA ILE A 90 -5.84 1.52 -16.71
C ILE A 90 -5.10 2.85 -16.80
N ASN A 91 -4.14 2.95 -17.72
CA ASN A 91 -3.41 4.19 -17.96
C ASN A 91 -4.32 5.32 -18.47
N GLU A 92 -5.28 5.04 -19.34
CA GLU A 92 -6.28 6.03 -19.80
C GLU A 92 -7.07 6.64 -18.63
N VAL A 93 -7.31 5.89 -17.56
CA VAL A 93 -8.00 6.38 -16.35
C VAL A 93 -7.06 7.17 -15.44
N ILE A 94 -5.81 6.73 -15.28
CA ILE A 94 -4.89 7.32 -14.30
C ILE A 94 -4.13 8.52 -14.85
N LEU A 95 -3.59 8.44 -16.06
CA LEU A 95 -2.71 9.48 -16.61
C LEU A 95 -3.34 10.89 -16.60
N PRO A 96 -4.62 11.10 -16.94
CA PRO A 96 -5.23 12.43 -16.90
C PRO A 96 -5.24 13.08 -15.49
N THR A 97 -5.10 12.28 -14.44
CA THR A 97 -5.08 12.75 -13.05
C THR A 97 -3.69 13.15 -12.56
N LEU A 98 -2.66 12.91 -13.36
CA LEU A 98 -1.26 13.16 -13.01
C LEU A 98 -0.72 14.42 -13.70
N GLY A 99 0.23 15.08 -13.05
CA GLY A 99 0.98 16.16 -13.68
C GLY A 99 1.83 15.65 -14.86
N LYS A 100 2.09 16.53 -15.86
CA LYS A 100 2.75 16.17 -17.14
C LYS A 100 4.06 15.41 -16.99
N GLU A 101 4.90 15.77 -16.00
CA GLU A 101 6.17 15.06 -15.79
C GLU A 101 5.96 13.65 -15.25
N ARG A 102 4.99 13.48 -14.35
CA ARG A 102 4.65 12.15 -13.80
C ARG A 102 4.00 11.25 -14.84
N GLN A 103 3.24 11.81 -15.79
CA GLN A 103 2.66 11.03 -16.90
C GLN A 103 3.73 10.30 -17.74
N LYS A 104 4.90 10.92 -17.93
CA LYS A 104 5.99 10.35 -18.74
C LYS A 104 6.64 9.12 -18.12
N THR A 105 6.60 9.01 -16.80
CA THR A 105 7.30 7.96 -16.03
C THR A 105 6.36 7.02 -15.32
N TYR A 106 5.05 7.25 -15.40
CA TYR A 106 4.07 6.43 -14.69
C TYR A 106 3.96 5.04 -15.32
N SER A 107 3.91 4.05 -14.44
CA SER A 107 3.47 2.69 -14.74
C SER A 107 2.62 2.19 -13.57
N PRO A 108 1.56 1.39 -13.81
CA PRO A 108 0.88 0.67 -12.75
C PRO A 108 1.80 -0.25 -11.95
N PHE A 109 2.86 -0.77 -12.56
CA PHE A 109 3.80 -1.70 -11.95
C PHE A 109 5.00 -1.00 -11.35
N LEU A 110 5.36 -1.42 -10.15
CA LEU A 110 6.55 -1.03 -9.39
C LEU A 110 7.44 -2.27 -9.23
N PRO A 111 8.45 -2.46 -10.08
CA PRO A 111 9.34 -3.60 -9.96
C PRO A 111 10.17 -3.54 -8.66
N ILE A 112 10.48 -4.72 -8.11
CA ILE A 112 11.44 -4.86 -7.02
C ILE A 112 12.81 -5.11 -7.65
N CYS A 113 13.76 -4.23 -7.40
CA CYS A 113 15.11 -4.38 -7.91
C CYS A 113 15.77 -5.66 -7.38
N PRO A 114 16.22 -6.58 -8.23
CA PRO A 114 16.81 -7.84 -7.78
C PRO A 114 18.10 -7.64 -6.98
N ASP A 115 18.89 -6.62 -7.32
CA ASP A 115 20.19 -6.38 -6.68
C ASP A 115 20.07 -5.67 -5.33
N THR A 116 19.14 -4.70 -5.22
CA THR A 116 19.02 -3.84 -4.04
C THR A 116 17.82 -4.15 -3.16
N GLY A 117 16.85 -4.91 -3.66
CA GLY A 117 15.57 -5.17 -3.01
C GLY A 117 14.65 -3.95 -2.92
N LYS A 118 14.95 -2.85 -3.60
CA LYS A 118 14.16 -1.61 -3.55
C LYS A 118 12.94 -1.68 -4.47
N VAL A 119 11.85 -1.11 -4.02
CA VAL A 119 10.66 -0.83 -4.85
C VAL A 119 11.01 0.36 -5.76
N LEU A 120 10.93 0.17 -7.06
CA LEU A 120 11.35 1.17 -8.04
C LEU A 120 10.13 1.88 -8.65
N GLU A 121 10.18 3.21 -8.69
CA GLU A 121 9.28 4.05 -9.48
C GLU A 121 9.99 4.47 -10.78
N VAL A 122 9.98 3.57 -11.75
CA VAL A 122 10.72 3.73 -13.02
C VAL A 122 9.80 3.55 -14.22
N PRO A 123 10.13 4.13 -15.39
CA PRO A 123 9.36 3.94 -16.61
C PRO A 123 9.39 2.47 -17.04
N VAL A 124 8.21 1.92 -17.35
CA VAL A 124 8.09 0.66 -18.10
C VAL A 124 8.13 1.00 -19.59
N ILE A 125 9.09 0.43 -20.29
CA ILE A 125 9.37 0.73 -21.72
C ILE A 125 8.79 -0.30 -22.66
N GLU A 126 8.50 -1.51 -22.16
CA GLU A 126 7.88 -2.57 -22.96
C GLU A 126 7.03 -3.48 -22.06
N ILE A 127 5.94 -3.99 -22.62
CA ILE A 127 5.00 -4.89 -21.96
C ILE A 127 4.91 -6.17 -22.78
N LYS A 128 5.19 -7.29 -22.13
CA LYS A 128 5.11 -8.63 -22.73
C LYS A 128 3.92 -9.39 -22.17
N LYS A 129 2.71 -9.03 -22.60
CA LYS A 129 1.45 -9.57 -22.05
C LYS A 129 1.39 -11.10 -22.02
N LYS A 130 1.79 -11.75 -23.12
CA LYS A 130 1.78 -13.23 -23.22
C LYS A 130 2.74 -13.93 -22.27
N GLU A 131 3.81 -13.25 -21.90
CA GLU A 131 4.87 -13.78 -21.02
C GLU A 131 4.68 -13.40 -19.55
N GLY A 132 3.74 -12.49 -19.24
CA GLY A 132 3.56 -11.95 -17.90
C GLY A 132 4.74 -11.11 -17.42
N LYS A 133 5.38 -10.38 -18.34
CA LYS A 133 6.61 -9.64 -18.05
C LYS A 133 6.53 -8.18 -18.47
N ILE A 134 7.39 -7.38 -17.84
CA ILE A 134 7.66 -5.98 -18.22
C ILE A 134 9.16 -5.77 -18.39
N ILE A 135 9.53 -4.81 -19.23
CA ILE A 135 10.88 -4.28 -19.32
C ILE A 135 10.86 -2.86 -18.82
N TYR A 136 11.72 -2.54 -17.87
CA TYR A 136 11.82 -1.21 -17.27
C TYR A 136 13.24 -0.65 -17.38
N GLN A 137 13.34 0.68 -17.32
CA GLN A 137 14.62 1.38 -17.33
C GLN A 137 15.11 1.61 -15.90
N ASN A 138 16.32 1.16 -15.59
CA ASN A 138 16.98 1.42 -14.31
C ASN A 138 18.39 1.98 -14.58
N GLY A 139 18.54 3.31 -14.48
CA GLY A 139 19.72 3.99 -14.98
C GLY A 139 19.89 3.76 -16.49
N ASP A 140 21.05 3.29 -16.92
CA ASP A 140 21.35 2.98 -18.33
C ASP A 140 20.97 1.55 -18.74
N GLN A 141 20.47 0.75 -17.81
CA GLN A 141 20.13 -0.66 -18.03
C GLN A 141 18.65 -0.87 -18.29
N LYS A 142 18.34 -1.76 -19.25
CA LYS A 142 17.01 -2.32 -19.45
C LYS A 142 16.92 -3.66 -18.75
N ILE A 143 15.97 -3.77 -17.82
CA ILE A 143 15.80 -4.97 -17.01
C ILE A 143 14.43 -5.58 -17.33
N GLU A 144 14.43 -6.87 -17.69
CA GLU A 144 13.22 -7.66 -17.84
C GLU A 144 12.88 -8.33 -16.52
N THR A 145 11.61 -8.27 -16.11
CA THR A 145 11.12 -8.95 -14.91
C THR A 145 9.70 -9.48 -15.10
N GLU A 146 9.40 -10.59 -14.44
CA GLU A 146 8.03 -11.07 -14.27
C GLU A 146 7.28 -10.17 -13.31
N ILE A 147 5.96 -10.06 -13.49
CA ILE A 147 5.12 -9.20 -12.62
C ILE A 147 4.52 -9.93 -11.43
N ILE A 148 4.71 -11.24 -11.33
CA ILE A 148 4.11 -12.15 -10.35
C ILE A 148 5.08 -12.49 -9.20
N ASP A 149 4.62 -13.26 -8.23
CA ASP A 149 5.39 -13.84 -7.12
C ASP A 149 6.19 -12.81 -6.31
N GLY A 150 5.65 -11.60 -6.19
CA GLY A 150 6.28 -10.52 -5.43
C GLY A 150 7.47 -9.86 -6.11
N LYS A 151 7.74 -10.12 -7.41
CA LYS A 151 8.78 -9.43 -8.18
C LYS A 151 8.38 -8.02 -8.58
N CYS A 152 7.08 -7.75 -8.66
CA CYS A 152 6.50 -6.40 -8.78
C CYS A 152 5.40 -6.23 -7.75
N LYS A 153 5.15 -4.98 -7.37
CA LYS A 153 3.91 -4.56 -6.73
C LYS A 153 3.20 -3.54 -7.61
N LEU A 154 1.97 -3.18 -7.27
CA LEU A 154 1.24 -2.14 -7.99
C LEU A 154 1.32 -0.78 -7.31
N GLN A 155 1.13 0.28 -8.09
CA GLN A 155 0.83 1.63 -7.59
C GLN A 155 -0.48 1.63 -6.79
N TRP A 156 -0.53 2.44 -5.74
CA TRP A 156 -1.59 2.48 -4.72
C TRP A 156 -3.02 2.32 -5.25
N LYS A 157 -3.46 3.14 -6.20
CA LYS A 157 -4.86 3.11 -6.68
C LYS A 157 -5.17 1.84 -7.47
N VAL A 158 -4.21 1.34 -8.22
CA VAL A 158 -4.34 0.10 -8.99
C VAL A 158 -4.27 -1.11 -8.07
N ASP A 159 -3.39 -1.09 -7.08
CA ASP A 159 -3.27 -2.11 -6.04
C ASP A 159 -4.58 -2.25 -5.25
N TRP A 160 -5.18 -1.13 -4.86
CA TRP A 160 -6.44 -1.10 -4.13
C TRP A 160 -7.59 -1.72 -4.94
N ALA A 161 -7.71 -1.35 -6.21
CA ALA A 161 -8.67 -1.95 -7.13
C ALA A 161 -8.43 -3.45 -7.37
N MET A 162 -7.16 -3.85 -7.50
CA MET A 162 -6.78 -5.26 -7.64
C MET A 162 -7.16 -6.07 -6.40
N ARG A 163 -6.97 -5.53 -5.19
CA ARG A 163 -7.39 -6.19 -3.94
C ARG A 163 -8.89 -6.41 -3.89
N TRP A 164 -9.68 -5.40 -4.29
CA TRP A 164 -11.13 -5.55 -4.37
C TRP A 164 -11.53 -6.66 -5.33
N TYR A 165 -10.87 -6.71 -6.49
CA TYR A 165 -11.08 -7.76 -7.48
C TYR A 165 -10.69 -9.15 -6.94
N ALA A 166 -9.48 -9.28 -6.38
CA ALA A 166 -8.91 -10.57 -5.99
C ALA A 166 -9.59 -11.20 -4.77
N PHE A 167 -10.12 -10.38 -3.87
CA PHE A 167 -10.74 -10.83 -2.62
C PHE A 167 -12.27 -10.69 -2.60
N ASP A 168 -12.90 -10.34 -3.70
CA ASP A 168 -14.35 -10.12 -3.79
C ASP A 168 -14.85 -9.23 -2.64
N VAL A 169 -14.25 -8.05 -2.50
CA VAL A 169 -14.58 -7.12 -1.42
C VAL A 169 -15.96 -6.51 -1.65
N ASP A 170 -16.88 -6.68 -0.73
CA ASP A 170 -18.25 -6.16 -0.80
C ASP A 170 -18.38 -4.74 -0.25
N TYR A 171 -17.55 -4.39 0.74
CA TYR A 171 -17.63 -3.13 1.46
C TYR A 171 -16.26 -2.61 1.85
N GLU A 172 -16.02 -1.32 1.63
CA GLU A 172 -14.76 -0.65 1.94
C GLU A 172 -15.00 0.65 2.68
N MET A 173 -14.30 0.85 3.79
CA MET A 173 -14.33 2.10 4.56
C MET A 173 -13.03 2.86 4.36
N TYR A 174 -13.12 4.16 4.11
CA TYR A 174 -11.94 5.00 3.89
C TYR A 174 -12.15 6.43 4.36
N GLY A 175 -11.06 7.11 4.70
CA GLY A 175 -11.11 8.52 5.06
C GLY A 175 -11.54 9.40 3.89
N LYS A 176 -12.21 10.50 4.17
CA LYS A 176 -12.68 11.49 3.17
C LYS A 176 -11.58 11.97 2.21
N ASP A 177 -10.32 11.99 2.65
CA ASP A 177 -9.17 12.33 1.82
C ASP A 177 -8.84 11.30 0.73
N LEU A 178 -9.43 10.11 0.79
CA LEU A 178 -9.26 9.05 -0.20
C LEU A 178 -10.41 8.92 -1.22
N ILE A 179 -11.44 9.78 -1.16
CA ILE A 179 -12.63 9.72 -2.04
C ILE A 179 -12.22 9.70 -3.51
N GLU A 180 -11.35 10.61 -3.95
CA GLU A 180 -10.89 10.64 -5.35
C GLU A 180 -10.12 9.37 -5.73
N SER A 181 -9.32 8.81 -4.81
CA SER A 181 -8.63 7.55 -5.02
C SER A 181 -9.60 6.39 -5.13
N ALA A 182 -10.64 6.35 -4.29
CA ALA A 182 -11.69 5.33 -4.34
C ALA A 182 -12.47 5.37 -5.66
N ILE A 183 -12.80 6.56 -6.17
CA ILE A 183 -13.45 6.75 -7.48
C ILE A 183 -12.58 6.17 -8.60
N LEU A 184 -11.28 6.47 -8.61
CA LEU A 184 -10.36 5.93 -9.62
C LEU A 184 -10.19 4.42 -9.49
N SER A 185 -10.00 3.91 -8.27
CA SER A 185 -9.91 2.48 -8.01
C SER A 185 -11.19 1.74 -8.41
N SER A 186 -12.37 2.36 -8.23
CA SER A 186 -13.65 1.80 -8.68
C SER A 186 -13.71 1.63 -10.20
N LYS A 187 -13.25 2.63 -10.96
CA LYS A 187 -13.15 2.53 -12.43
C LYS A 187 -12.20 1.42 -12.86
N ILE A 188 -11.07 1.29 -12.17
CA ILE A 188 -10.08 0.24 -12.45
C ILE A 188 -10.66 -1.13 -12.12
N CYS A 189 -11.34 -1.31 -10.99
CA CYS A 189 -12.00 -2.56 -10.63
C CYS A 189 -13.00 -3.00 -11.70
N GLN A 190 -13.77 -2.06 -12.27
CA GLN A 190 -14.67 -2.33 -13.40
C GLN A 190 -13.91 -2.74 -14.68
N ILE A 191 -12.75 -2.13 -14.97
CA ILE A 191 -11.89 -2.54 -16.08
C ILE A 191 -11.38 -3.97 -15.88
N LEU A 192 -11.13 -4.37 -14.64
CA LEU A 192 -10.75 -5.74 -14.29
C LEU A 192 -11.93 -6.72 -14.34
N GLY A 193 -13.16 -6.25 -14.57
CA GLY A 193 -14.33 -7.07 -14.79
C GLY A 193 -15.19 -7.36 -13.56
N LYS A 194 -14.96 -6.68 -12.43
CA LYS A 194 -15.81 -6.79 -11.24
C LYS A 194 -16.41 -5.44 -10.83
N LYS A 195 -17.55 -5.52 -10.14
CA LYS A 195 -18.14 -4.35 -9.48
C LYS A 195 -17.24 -3.94 -8.31
N SER A 196 -17.04 -2.64 -8.15
CA SER A 196 -16.36 -2.11 -6.96
C SER A 196 -17.21 -2.30 -5.70
N PRO A 197 -16.60 -2.37 -4.51
CA PRO A 197 -17.31 -2.47 -3.25
C PRO A 197 -18.22 -1.26 -3.01
N ASN A 198 -19.22 -1.42 -2.16
CA ASN A 198 -19.92 -0.29 -1.60
C ASN A 198 -18.97 0.47 -0.67
N GLY A 199 -18.85 1.78 -0.85
CA GLY A 199 -17.91 2.60 -0.10
C GLY A 199 -18.59 3.39 1.00
N PHE A 200 -17.89 3.60 2.11
CA PHE A 200 -18.25 4.56 3.15
C PHE A 200 -17.07 5.46 3.45
N ALA A 201 -17.24 6.77 3.22
CA ALA A 201 -16.23 7.76 3.55
C ALA A 201 -16.53 8.36 4.93
N TYR A 202 -15.62 8.18 5.88
CA TYR A 202 -15.71 8.80 7.20
C TYR A 202 -14.92 10.11 7.25
N GLU A 203 -15.32 10.99 8.16
CA GLU A 203 -14.65 12.28 8.36
C GLU A 203 -13.26 12.11 8.98
N MET A 204 -12.41 13.10 8.77
CA MET A 204 -11.07 13.09 9.34
C MET A 204 -11.12 13.43 10.84
N PHE A 205 -10.33 12.71 11.62
CA PHE A 205 -10.10 13.09 13.02
C PHE A 205 -9.30 14.39 13.08
N LEU A 206 -9.82 15.33 13.86
CA LEU A 206 -9.22 16.64 14.05
C LEU A 206 -8.72 16.77 15.50
N ASP A 207 -7.68 17.58 15.68
CA ASP A 207 -7.22 17.97 17.01
C ASP A 207 -8.11 19.07 17.62
N GLU A 208 -7.79 19.51 18.83
CA GLU A 208 -8.52 20.56 19.54
C GLU A 208 -8.58 21.91 18.82
N LYS A 209 -7.69 22.12 17.83
CA LYS A 209 -7.64 23.34 17.00
C LYS A 209 -8.37 23.17 15.67
N GLY A 210 -8.99 22.00 15.43
CA GLY A 210 -9.62 21.66 14.16
C GLY A 210 -8.64 21.33 13.04
N GLU A 211 -7.36 21.04 13.36
CA GLU A 211 -6.37 20.61 12.39
C GLU A 211 -6.35 19.09 12.26
N LYS A 212 -6.10 18.58 11.05
CA LYS A 212 -5.98 17.16 10.79
C LYS A 212 -4.89 16.53 11.69
N ILE A 213 -5.27 15.48 12.43
CA ILE A 213 -4.32 14.66 13.18
C ILE A 213 -3.31 14.02 12.23
N SER A 214 -2.03 14.17 12.53
CA SER A 214 -0.94 13.68 11.69
C SER A 214 0.18 13.08 12.54
N LYS A 215 0.64 11.90 12.17
CA LYS A 215 1.79 11.23 12.82
C LYS A 215 3.05 12.09 12.81
N SER A 216 3.26 12.90 11.77
CA SER A 216 4.42 13.79 11.67
C SER A 216 4.31 15.03 12.55
N LYS A 217 3.10 15.49 12.85
CA LYS A 217 2.88 16.62 13.79
C LYS A 217 2.80 16.18 15.24
N GLY A 218 2.48 14.90 15.51
CA GLY A 218 2.31 14.38 16.87
C GLY A 218 1.16 15.03 17.64
N ASN A 219 0.16 15.54 16.91
CA ASN A 219 -0.96 16.31 17.49
C ASN A 219 -2.20 15.44 17.77
N GLY A 220 -2.06 14.12 17.76
CA GLY A 220 -3.13 13.19 18.10
C GLY A 220 -2.91 12.52 19.44
N ILE A 221 -3.99 12.15 20.11
CA ILE A 221 -3.94 11.28 21.30
C ILE A 221 -3.66 9.87 20.81
N THR A 222 -2.70 9.18 21.43
CA THR A 222 -2.45 7.76 21.13
C THR A 222 -3.54 6.90 21.75
N ILE A 223 -3.69 5.67 21.24
CA ILE A 223 -4.66 4.71 21.81
C ILE A 223 -4.32 4.41 23.27
N GLU A 224 -3.04 4.25 23.59
CA GLU A 224 -2.57 4.04 24.95
C GLU A 224 -2.91 5.22 25.87
N GLU A 225 -2.87 6.45 25.35
CA GLU A 225 -3.29 7.63 26.10
C GLU A 225 -4.80 7.66 26.29
N TRP A 226 -5.59 7.33 25.26
CA TRP A 226 -7.04 7.22 25.36
C TRP A 226 -7.46 6.20 26.42
N LEU A 227 -6.89 5.01 26.39
CA LEU A 227 -7.21 3.91 27.31
C LEU A 227 -6.83 4.18 28.78
N LYS A 228 -6.05 5.24 29.08
CA LYS A 228 -5.84 5.68 30.46
C LYS A 228 -7.07 6.34 31.08
N TYR A 229 -7.94 6.91 30.26
CA TYR A 229 -9.05 7.75 30.71
C TYR A 229 -10.42 7.22 30.30
N ALA A 230 -10.50 6.36 29.30
CA ALA A 230 -11.73 5.86 28.72
C ALA A 230 -11.63 4.38 28.34
N SER A 231 -12.76 3.69 28.29
CA SER A 231 -12.80 2.26 27.95
C SER A 231 -12.64 2.03 26.43
N PRO A 232 -12.26 0.81 25.98
CA PRO A 232 -12.23 0.44 24.58
C PRO A 232 -13.57 0.66 23.87
N GLU A 233 -14.69 0.38 24.55
CA GLU A 233 -16.03 0.55 23.99
C GLU A 233 -16.33 2.01 23.61
N SER A 234 -15.79 2.97 24.37
CA SER A 234 -15.97 4.39 24.07
C SER A 234 -15.32 4.80 22.75
N LEU A 235 -14.18 4.19 22.41
CA LEU A 235 -13.53 4.43 21.10
C LEU A 235 -14.26 3.69 19.97
N SER A 236 -14.84 2.53 20.26
CA SER A 236 -15.64 1.78 19.27
C SER A 236 -16.96 2.46 18.93
N LEU A 237 -17.49 3.29 19.84
CA LEU A 237 -18.71 4.04 19.62
C LEU A 237 -18.47 5.33 18.80
N TYR A 238 -17.27 5.87 18.86
CA TYR A 238 -16.89 7.11 18.18
C TYR A 238 -16.64 6.88 16.69
#